data_db76e41f0e459e357f7fb381f995fa04
#
_entry.id   db76e41f0e459e357f7fb381f995fa04
#
_cell.length_a   1.000
_cell.length_b   1.000
_cell.length_c   1.000
_cell.angle_alpha   90.00
_cell.angle_beta   90.00
_cell.angle_gamma   90.00
#
_symmetry.space_group_name_H-M   'P 1'
#
loop_
_entity.id
_entity.type
_entity.pdbx_description
1 polymer ?
#
loop_
_entity_poly.entity_id
_entity_poly.type
_entity_poly.pdbx_seq_one_letter_code
_entity_poly.pdbx_strand_id
1 'polypeptide(L)'
;MIRKIVIVAIIAAVIGAPAFWYLTIPETIPVSALAPYTPDLANGRTMFLIGGCSSCHAIPQQKDSTRLGGGLALNSPFGVFYVPNISSDAKDGIGGWDEARFVTAMVKGTSPAGEHLYPALPYTSYQRMRLDDLRDLFAYLKNLPAISGRVRDHDLPFPFNIRRTLGVWKLLFLDGKSFT
;
A
#
# COMPACT_ATOMS: atom_id res chain seq x y z
N MET A 1 -12.86 33.15 31.70
CA MET A 1 -13.25 31.88 31.10
C MET A 1 -12.48 31.62 29.80
N ILE A 2 -12.49 32.50 28.83
CA ILE A 2 -11.79 32.39 27.53
C ILE A 2 -10.29 32.09 27.69
N ARG A 3 -9.56 32.82 28.55
CA ARG A 3 -8.12 32.62 28.79
C ARG A 3 -7.79 31.17 29.23
N LYS A 4 -8.60 30.57 30.07
CA LYS A 4 -8.40 29.16 30.49
C LYS A 4 -8.61 28.19 29.33
N ILE A 5 -9.64 28.44 28.51
CA ILE A 5 -9.92 27.61 27.32
C ILE A 5 -8.76 27.71 26.32
N VAL A 6 -8.24 28.92 26.06
CA VAL A 6 -7.09 29.12 25.16
C VAL A 6 -5.84 28.39 25.68
N ILE A 7 -5.55 28.49 26.98
CA ILE A 7 -4.40 27.79 27.60
C ILE A 7 -4.54 26.26 27.42
N VAL A 8 -5.71 25.71 27.72
CA VAL A 8 -5.97 24.27 27.57
C VAL A 8 -5.81 23.84 26.10
N ALA A 9 -6.33 24.63 25.14
CA ALA A 9 -6.19 24.35 23.71
C ALA A 9 -4.73 24.37 23.26
N ILE A 10 -3.93 25.34 23.73
CA ILE A 10 -2.49 25.40 23.44
C ILE A 10 -1.76 24.17 24.00
N ILE A 11 -2.03 23.80 25.28
CA ILE A 11 -1.42 22.62 25.89
C ILE A 11 -1.79 21.35 25.11
N ALA A 12 -3.07 21.21 24.75
CA ALA A 12 -3.54 20.09 23.96
C ALA A 12 -2.86 20.02 22.58
N ALA A 13 -2.66 21.15 21.92
CA ALA A 13 -1.96 21.21 20.64
C ALA A 13 -0.46 20.90 20.78
N VAL A 14 0.22 21.42 21.80
CA VAL A 14 1.65 21.21 22.06
C VAL A 14 1.96 19.74 22.39
N ILE A 15 1.06 19.04 23.07
CA ILE A 15 1.22 17.61 23.39
C ILE A 15 0.65 16.73 22.28
N GLY A 16 -0.53 17.09 21.79
CA GLY A 16 -1.28 16.26 20.83
C GLY A 16 -0.62 16.19 19.45
N ALA A 17 -0.06 17.31 18.95
CA ALA A 17 0.56 17.30 17.63
C ALA A 17 1.83 16.39 17.55
N PRO A 18 2.80 16.47 18.50
CA PRO A 18 3.91 15.54 18.52
C PRO A 18 3.48 14.09 18.74
N ALA A 19 2.51 13.84 19.62
CA ALA A 19 1.97 12.52 19.86
C ALA A 19 1.32 11.94 18.58
N PHE A 20 0.47 12.73 17.91
CA PHE A 20 -0.10 12.36 16.61
C PHE A 20 1.00 12.02 15.59
N TRP A 21 2.00 12.91 15.47
CA TRP A 21 3.09 12.70 14.54
C TRP A 21 3.85 11.39 14.81
N TYR A 22 4.20 11.15 16.07
CA TYR A 22 4.92 9.95 16.49
C TYR A 22 4.11 8.67 16.27
N LEU A 23 2.86 8.65 16.70
CA LEU A 23 1.97 7.49 16.61
C LEU A 23 1.57 7.15 15.16
N THR A 24 1.69 8.09 14.26
CA THR A 24 1.33 7.91 12.84
C THR A 24 2.53 7.79 11.91
N ILE A 25 3.74 7.50 12.42
CA ILE A 25 4.90 7.22 11.57
C ILE A 25 4.64 5.96 10.76
N PRO A 26 4.79 5.99 9.41
CA PRO A 26 4.64 4.79 8.60
C PRO A 26 5.68 3.74 8.97
N GLU A 27 5.23 2.52 9.23
CA GLU A 27 6.12 1.39 9.52
C GLU A 27 6.69 0.81 8.23
N THR A 28 7.94 0.37 8.28
CA THR A 28 8.63 -0.32 7.18
C THR A 28 9.31 -1.58 7.68
N ILE A 29 9.48 -2.55 6.79
CA ILE A 29 10.24 -3.77 7.04
C ILE A 29 11.63 -3.57 6.42
N PRO A 30 12.71 -3.63 7.23
CA PRO A 30 14.05 -3.50 6.69
C PRO A 30 14.46 -4.76 5.92
N VAL A 31 15.30 -4.61 4.90
CA VAL A 31 15.81 -5.75 4.10
C VAL A 31 16.47 -6.81 4.99
N SER A 32 17.15 -6.39 6.06
CA SER A 32 17.81 -7.28 7.02
C SER A 32 16.86 -8.19 7.81
N ALA A 33 15.56 -7.88 7.84
CA ALA A 33 14.54 -8.71 8.48
C ALA A 33 14.09 -9.87 7.57
N LEU A 34 14.47 -9.86 6.29
CA LEU A 34 14.13 -10.90 5.31
C LEU A 34 15.32 -11.85 5.16
N ALA A 35 15.16 -13.10 5.62
CA ALA A 35 16.18 -14.13 5.41
C ALA A 35 16.32 -14.46 3.91
N PRO A 36 17.46 -14.99 3.44
CA PRO A 36 17.61 -15.49 2.07
C PRO A 36 16.47 -16.45 1.71
N TYR A 37 15.94 -16.32 0.50
CA TYR A 37 14.82 -17.11 0.04
C TYR A 37 14.91 -17.37 -1.47
N THR A 38 14.49 -18.55 -1.91
CA THR A 38 14.37 -18.88 -3.33
C THR A 38 12.88 -18.92 -3.68
N PRO A 39 12.39 -17.96 -4.49
CA PRO A 39 10.96 -17.88 -4.80
C PRO A 39 10.46 -19.07 -5.64
N ASP A 40 9.23 -19.50 -5.36
CA ASP A 40 8.44 -20.42 -6.18
C ASP A 40 7.49 -19.62 -7.10
N LEU A 41 7.82 -19.56 -8.39
CA LEU A 41 7.01 -18.84 -9.38
C LEU A 41 5.63 -19.50 -9.62
N ALA A 42 5.50 -20.80 -9.40
CA ALA A 42 4.20 -21.49 -9.54
C ALA A 42 3.27 -21.10 -8.40
N ASN A 43 3.79 -21.03 -7.16
CA ASN A 43 3.05 -20.48 -6.02
C ASN A 43 2.76 -19.00 -6.22
N GLY A 44 3.73 -18.21 -6.70
CA GLY A 44 3.53 -16.78 -7.00
C GLY A 44 2.40 -16.54 -8.01
N ARG A 45 2.30 -17.38 -9.06
CA ARG A 45 1.16 -17.35 -9.98
C ARG A 45 -0.15 -17.68 -9.28
N THR A 46 -0.16 -18.65 -8.40
CA THR A 46 -1.35 -19.00 -7.61
C THR A 46 -1.78 -17.81 -6.75
N MET A 47 -0.84 -17.19 -6.03
CA MET A 47 -1.10 -16.00 -5.20
C MET A 47 -1.63 -14.82 -6.03
N PHE A 48 -1.08 -14.60 -7.23
CA PHE A 48 -1.57 -13.60 -8.18
C PHE A 48 -3.05 -13.80 -8.56
N LEU A 49 -3.42 -15.04 -8.84
CA LEU A 49 -4.79 -15.39 -9.24
C LEU A 49 -5.78 -15.27 -8.08
N ILE A 50 -5.48 -15.86 -6.92
CA ILE A 50 -6.37 -15.81 -5.75
C ILE A 50 -6.42 -14.43 -5.10
N GLY A 51 -5.33 -13.66 -5.16
CA GLY A 51 -5.27 -12.28 -4.70
C GLY A 51 -6.02 -11.29 -5.58
N GLY A 52 -6.47 -11.72 -6.76
CA GLY A 52 -7.27 -10.90 -7.66
C GLY A 52 -6.55 -9.66 -8.21
N CYS A 53 -5.21 -9.68 -8.28
CA CYS A 53 -4.42 -8.51 -8.66
C CYS A 53 -4.84 -7.92 -10.00
N SER A 54 -5.11 -8.78 -11.00
CA SER A 54 -5.49 -8.35 -12.34
C SER A 54 -6.87 -7.70 -12.40
N SER A 55 -7.79 -8.01 -11.49
CA SER A 55 -9.14 -7.45 -11.50
C SER A 55 -9.15 -5.91 -11.37
N CYS A 56 -8.16 -5.37 -10.67
CA CYS A 56 -8.00 -3.93 -10.48
C CYS A 56 -6.83 -3.36 -11.29
N HIS A 57 -5.69 -4.09 -11.37
CA HIS A 57 -4.45 -3.56 -11.93
C HIS A 57 -4.26 -3.82 -13.41
N ALA A 58 -5.02 -4.72 -14.05
CA ALA A 58 -4.97 -4.86 -15.50
C ALA A 58 -5.46 -3.57 -16.18
N ILE A 59 -4.84 -3.24 -17.33
CA ILE A 59 -5.27 -2.08 -18.11
C ILE A 59 -6.74 -2.26 -18.51
N PRO A 60 -7.62 -1.27 -18.27
CA PRO A 60 -9.02 -1.38 -18.62
C PRO A 60 -9.25 -1.68 -20.11
N GLN A 61 -10.30 -2.45 -20.42
CA GLN A 61 -10.78 -2.75 -21.78
C GLN A 61 -9.78 -3.54 -22.66
N GLN A 62 -8.76 -4.17 -22.09
CA GLN A 62 -7.86 -5.06 -22.80
C GLN A 62 -8.04 -6.53 -22.38
N LYS A 63 -7.65 -7.48 -23.26
CA LYS A 63 -7.90 -8.92 -23.02
C LYS A 63 -6.82 -9.59 -22.16
N ASP A 64 -5.59 -9.09 -22.20
CA ASP A 64 -4.46 -9.68 -21.49
C ASP A 64 -4.42 -9.20 -20.05
N SER A 65 -4.91 -10.01 -19.12
CA SER A 65 -4.97 -9.72 -17.68
C SER A 65 -3.59 -9.66 -16.99
N THR A 66 -2.50 -9.99 -17.70
CA THR A 66 -1.13 -9.89 -17.16
C THR A 66 -0.49 -8.53 -17.43
N ARG A 67 -1.13 -7.66 -18.22
CA ARG A 67 -0.67 -6.30 -18.49
C ARG A 67 -1.15 -5.34 -17.39
N LEU A 68 -0.36 -5.22 -16.34
CA LEU A 68 -0.74 -4.59 -15.06
C LEU A 68 -0.43 -3.07 -15.03
N GLY A 69 -0.72 -2.37 -16.10
CA GLY A 69 -0.49 -0.91 -16.23
C GLY A 69 -1.41 -0.05 -15.37
N GLY A 70 -2.43 -0.62 -14.72
CA GLY A 70 -3.38 0.12 -13.90
C GLY A 70 -4.31 1.04 -14.67
N GLY A 71 -4.77 2.11 -14.03
CA GLY A 71 -5.62 3.14 -14.64
C GLY A 71 -7.11 3.00 -14.37
N LEU A 72 -7.57 1.89 -13.75
CA LEU A 72 -8.95 1.75 -13.33
C LEU A 72 -9.32 2.82 -12.30
N ALA A 73 -10.44 3.51 -12.50
CA ALA A 73 -11.00 4.47 -11.56
C ALA A 73 -11.98 3.78 -10.61
N LEU A 74 -11.68 3.78 -9.32
CA LEU A 74 -12.52 3.26 -8.26
C LEU A 74 -13.26 4.43 -7.60
N ASN A 75 -14.53 4.60 -7.93
CA ASN A 75 -15.38 5.63 -7.31
C ASN A 75 -15.79 5.20 -5.90
N SER A 76 -15.68 6.10 -4.96
CA SER A 76 -16.04 5.89 -3.55
C SER A 76 -16.65 7.13 -2.93
N PRO A 77 -17.28 7.03 -1.74
CA PRO A 77 -17.73 8.20 -0.99
C PRO A 77 -16.61 9.17 -0.58
N PHE A 78 -15.35 8.72 -0.66
CA PHE A 78 -14.15 9.50 -0.29
C PHE A 78 -13.50 10.19 -1.49
N GLY A 79 -14.02 9.99 -2.70
CA GLY A 79 -13.45 10.45 -3.96
C GLY A 79 -13.05 9.30 -4.88
N VAL A 80 -12.21 9.57 -5.86
CA VAL A 80 -11.81 8.61 -6.88
C VAL A 80 -10.37 8.13 -6.63
N PHE A 81 -10.23 6.81 -6.45
CA PHE A 81 -8.91 6.16 -6.40
C PHE A 81 -8.55 5.63 -7.79
N TYR A 82 -7.38 5.99 -8.28
CA TYR A 82 -6.85 5.43 -9.52
C TYR A 82 -5.89 4.30 -9.20
N VAL A 83 -6.18 3.11 -9.71
CA VAL A 83 -5.38 1.90 -9.45
C VAL A 83 -4.01 2.05 -10.10
N PRO A 84 -2.90 1.92 -9.34
CA PRO A 84 -1.57 2.17 -9.86
C PRO A 84 -1.08 1.07 -10.81
N ASN A 85 -0.07 1.41 -11.61
CA ASN A 85 0.73 0.47 -12.37
C ASN A 85 1.56 -0.39 -11.41
N ILE A 86 1.37 -1.72 -11.45
CA ILE A 86 2.16 -2.71 -10.70
C ILE A 86 2.89 -3.68 -11.62
N SER A 87 3.09 -3.30 -12.88
CA SER A 87 3.89 -4.09 -13.82
C SER A 87 5.37 -4.11 -13.43
N SER A 88 6.15 -4.92 -14.13
CA SER A 88 7.60 -5.00 -13.93
C SER A 88 8.38 -3.80 -14.50
N ASP A 89 7.71 -2.74 -14.96
CA ASP A 89 8.38 -1.51 -15.37
C ASP A 89 9.12 -0.87 -14.19
N ALA A 90 10.39 -0.54 -14.39
CA ALA A 90 11.27 -0.06 -13.33
C ALA A 90 10.95 1.38 -12.88
N LYS A 91 10.35 2.19 -13.75
CA LYS A 91 10.06 3.60 -13.52
C LYS A 91 8.63 3.84 -13.07
N ASP A 92 7.69 3.28 -13.82
CA ASP A 92 6.27 3.58 -13.66
C ASP A 92 5.49 2.47 -12.93
N GLY A 93 6.11 1.29 -12.77
CA GLY A 93 5.59 0.13 -12.06
C GLY A 93 6.36 -0.20 -10.78
N ILE A 94 6.36 -1.48 -10.41
CA ILE A 94 7.08 -1.99 -9.24
C ILE A 94 8.43 -2.64 -9.60
N GLY A 95 8.86 -2.56 -10.86
CA GLY A 95 10.09 -3.19 -11.33
C GLY A 95 11.35 -2.69 -10.63
N GLY A 96 11.38 -1.43 -10.19
CA GLY A 96 12.47 -0.83 -9.40
C GLY A 96 12.40 -1.10 -7.90
N TRP A 97 11.38 -1.81 -7.40
CA TRP A 97 11.27 -2.14 -5.99
C TRP A 97 12.14 -3.33 -5.62
N ASP A 98 12.63 -3.32 -4.38
CA ASP A 98 13.14 -4.52 -3.72
C ASP A 98 12.00 -5.27 -3.01
N GLU A 99 12.32 -6.47 -2.53
CA GLU A 99 11.37 -7.36 -1.87
C GLU A 99 10.83 -6.75 -0.56
N ALA A 100 11.67 -6.08 0.22
CA ALA A 100 11.27 -5.46 1.48
C ALA A 100 10.26 -4.32 1.27
N ARG A 101 10.41 -3.52 0.21
CA ARG A 101 9.45 -2.49 -0.19
C ARG A 101 8.11 -3.09 -0.59
N PHE A 102 8.13 -4.18 -1.36
CA PHE A 102 6.89 -4.87 -1.75
C PHE A 102 6.17 -5.46 -0.53
N VAL A 103 6.87 -6.22 0.30
CA VAL A 103 6.31 -6.81 1.53
C VAL A 103 5.78 -5.70 2.45
N THR A 104 6.54 -4.61 2.62
CA THR A 104 6.10 -3.44 3.40
C THR A 104 4.78 -2.87 2.88
N ALA A 105 4.65 -2.70 1.56
CA ALA A 105 3.40 -2.19 0.97
C ALA A 105 2.22 -3.13 1.25
N MET A 106 2.43 -4.43 1.13
CA MET A 106 1.38 -5.44 1.29
C MET A 106 0.94 -5.65 2.74
N VAL A 107 1.86 -5.61 3.71
CA VAL A 107 1.51 -5.91 5.12
C VAL A 107 1.41 -4.69 6.02
N LYS A 108 2.12 -3.61 5.69
CA LYS A 108 2.11 -2.35 6.46
C LYS A 108 1.35 -1.22 5.78
N GLY A 109 0.96 -1.41 4.50
CA GLY A 109 0.33 -0.37 3.71
C GLY A 109 1.20 0.89 3.60
N THR A 110 2.51 0.74 3.48
CA THR A 110 3.46 1.85 3.39
C THR A 110 4.17 1.80 2.04
N SER A 111 4.18 2.93 1.31
CA SER A 111 4.84 3.04 0.02
C SER A 111 6.37 3.07 0.15
N PRO A 112 7.13 2.84 -0.94
CA PRO A 112 8.59 3.02 -0.94
C PRO A 112 9.06 4.44 -0.60
N ALA A 113 8.19 5.44 -0.78
CA ALA A 113 8.45 6.83 -0.38
C ALA A 113 8.19 7.10 1.11
N GLY A 114 7.78 6.09 1.90
CA GLY A 114 7.47 6.24 3.31
C GLY A 114 6.12 6.91 3.57
N GLU A 115 5.17 6.81 2.65
CA GLU A 115 3.83 7.34 2.81
C GLU A 115 2.81 6.24 3.14
N HIS A 116 1.77 6.57 3.89
CA HIS A 116 0.65 5.64 4.06
C HIS A 116 -0.08 5.42 2.73
N LEU A 117 -0.30 4.16 2.38
CA LEU A 117 -1.17 3.77 1.29
C LEU A 117 -2.62 3.78 1.76
N TYR A 118 -3.54 4.13 0.86
CA TYR A 118 -4.98 4.07 1.15
C TYR A 118 -5.45 2.63 1.23
N PRO A 119 -6.45 2.31 2.09
CA PRO A 119 -7.00 0.95 2.22
C PRO A 119 -7.80 0.48 1.00
N ALA A 120 -7.83 1.26 -0.09
CA ALA A 120 -8.16 0.78 -1.42
C ALA A 120 -7.22 -0.36 -1.88
N LEU A 121 -5.95 -0.37 -1.43
CA LEU A 121 -5.12 -1.56 -1.38
C LEU A 121 -5.52 -2.33 -0.11
N PRO A 122 -6.07 -3.57 -0.21
CA PRO A 122 -6.60 -4.28 0.94
C PRO A 122 -5.51 -4.93 1.82
N TYR A 123 -4.55 -4.12 2.27
CA TYR A 123 -3.43 -4.59 3.09
C TYR A 123 -3.88 -5.16 4.45
N THR A 124 -5.08 -4.84 4.93
CA THR A 124 -5.69 -5.50 6.10
C THR A 124 -5.95 -6.99 5.88
N SER A 125 -6.17 -7.39 4.63
CA SER A 125 -6.27 -8.80 4.25
C SER A 125 -4.90 -9.38 3.93
N TYR A 126 -4.08 -8.66 3.16
CA TYR A 126 -2.77 -9.14 2.73
C TYR A 126 -1.76 -9.27 3.88
N GLN A 127 -1.88 -8.51 4.97
CA GLN A 127 -1.05 -8.69 6.18
C GLN A 127 -1.15 -10.12 6.76
N ARG A 128 -2.23 -10.85 6.43
CA ARG A 128 -2.48 -12.20 6.92
C ARG A 128 -1.85 -13.28 6.04
N MET A 129 -1.33 -12.92 4.87
CA MET A 129 -0.60 -13.85 4.01
C MET A 129 0.71 -14.29 4.66
N ARG A 130 1.17 -15.49 4.33
CA ARG A 130 2.51 -15.93 4.72
C ARG A 130 3.55 -15.08 4.00
N LEU A 131 4.67 -14.86 4.66
CA LEU A 131 5.76 -14.07 4.09
C LEU A 131 6.26 -14.69 2.77
N ASP A 132 6.40 -16.02 2.73
CA ASP A 132 6.88 -16.73 1.54
C ASP A 132 5.92 -16.55 0.36
N ASP A 133 4.59 -16.60 0.60
CA ASP A 133 3.58 -16.37 -0.44
C ASP A 133 3.67 -14.95 -1.04
N LEU A 134 3.97 -13.94 -0.22
CA LEU A 134 4.19 -12.57 -0.69
C LEU A 134 5.47 -12.45 -1.52
N ARG A 135 6.52 -13.17 -1.15
CA ARG A 135 7.81 -13.17 -1.86
C ARG A 135 7.69 -13.86 -3.21
N ASP A 136 6.97 -14.98 -3.25
CA ASP A 136 6.64 -15.71 -4.47
C ASP A 136 5.80 -14.85 -5.41
N LEU A 137 4.77 -14.19 -4.87
CA LEU A 137 3.94 -13.24 -5.62
C LEU A 137 4.79 -12.11 -6.22
N PHE A 138 5.69 -11.52 -5.44
CA PHE A 138 6.56 -10.46 -5.94
C PHE A 138 7.46 -10.95 -7.08
N ALA A 139 8.10 -12.10 -6.91
CA ALA A 139 8.92 -12.71 -7.94
C ALA A 139 8.10 -12.98 -9.22
N TYR A 140 6.87 -13.48 -9.08
CA TYR A 140 5.98 -13.69 -10.22
C TYR A 140 5.64 -12.37 -10.93
N LEU A 141 5.25 -11.32 -10.19
CA LEU A 141 4.93 -9.99 -10.76
C LEU A 141 6.12 -9.40 -11.52
N LYS A 142 7.34 -9.60 -11.03
CA LYS A 142 8.57 -9.15 -11.70
C LYS A 142 8.82 -9.85 -13.04
N ASN A 143 8.22 -11.02 -13.27
CA ASN A 143 8.31 -11.76 -14.54
C ASN A 143 7.17 -11.43 -15.52
N LEU A 144 6.20 -10.63 -15.14
CA LEU A 144 5.12 -10.18 -16.02
C LEU A 144 5.58 -9.03 -16.94
N PRO A 145 4.83 -8.73 -18.03
CA PRO A 145 5.21 -7.68 -18.97
C PRO A 145 5.40 -6.31 -18.31
N ALA A 146 6.49 -5.63 -18.65
CA ALA A 146 6.71 -4.25 -18.27
C ALA A 146 5.79 -3.33 -19.08
N ILE A 147 5.04 -2.47 -18.40
CA ILE A 147 4.12 -1.52 -19.01
C ILE A 147 4.54 -0.12 -18.59
N SER A 148 4.99 0.67 -19.52
CA SER A 148 5.29 2.09 -19.28
C SER A 148 3.99 2.90 -19.15
N GLY A 149 4.06 3.98 -18.38
CA GLY A 149 2.98 4.93 -18.18
C GLY A 149 2.61 5.05 -16.69
N ARG A 150 2.78 6.27 -16.18
CA ARG A 150 2.36 6.60 -14.83
C ARG A 150 0.86 6.84 -14.78
N VAL A 151 0.18 6.20 -13.86
CA VAL A 151 -1.23 6.49 -13.56
C VAL A 151 -1.32 7.83 -12.81
N ARG A 152 -2.37 8.60 -13.07
CA ARG A 152 -2.65 9.87 -12.37
C ARG A 152 -2.85 9.66 -10.88
N ASP A 153 -2.63 10.71 -10.11
CA ASP A 153 -2.86 10.70 -8.67
C ASP A 153 -4.35 10.58 -8.34
N HIS A 154 -4.67 10.12 -7.13
CA HIS A 154 -6.06 10.01 -6.66
C HIS A 154 -6.72 11.38 -6.59
N ASP A 155 -8.00 11.43 -6.88
CA ASP A 155 -8.84 12.63 -6.78
C ASP A 155 -9.68 12.54 -5.50
N LEU A 156 -9.12 13.05 -4.40
CA LEU A 156 -9.71 12.96 -3.06
C LEU A 156 -9.87 14.36 -2.48
N PRO A 157 -11.09 14.75 -2.08
CA PRO A 157 -11.33 16.03 -1.42
C PRO A 157 -10.74 16.05 0.00
N PHE A 158 -10.53 17.24 0.55
CA PHE A 158 -10.23 17.41 1.97
C PHE A 158 -11.39 16.88 2.83
N PRO A 159 -11.09 16.16 3.93
CA PRO A 159 -9.76 15.88 4.53
C PRO A 159 -9.14 14.54 4.06
N PHE A 160 -9.75 13.82 3.13
CA PHE A 160 -9.34 12.47 2.72
C PHE A 160 -8.02 12.45 1.92
N ASN A 161 -7.58 13.61 1.41
CA ASN A 161 -6.29 13.77 0.76
C ASN A 161 -5.11 13.86 1.75
N ILE A 162 -5.35 13.93 3.06
CA ILE A 162 -4.30 13.96 4.09
C ILE A 162 -3.88 12.53 4.45
N ARG A 163 -2.87 11.98 3.74
CA ARG A 163 -2.40 10.59 3.94
C ARG A 163 -1.98 10.28 5.37
N ARG A 164 -1.48 11.28 6.12
CA ARG A 164 -1.01 11.08 7.50
C ARG A 164 -2.12 10.61 8.45
N THR A 165 -3.37 10.99 8.21
CA THR A 165 -4.52 10.56 9.01
C THR A 165 -4.77 9.05 8.93
N LEU A 166 -4.33 8.40 7.85
CA LEU A 166 -4.39 6.95 7.72
C LEU A 166 -3.55 6.20 8.77
N GLY A 167 -2.55 6.87 9.36
CA GLY A 167 -1.80 6.31 10.49
C GLY A 167 -2.72 6.02 11.68
N VAL A 168 -3.64 6.91 12.01
CA VAL A 168 -4.65 6.68 13.06
C VAL A 168 -5.56 5.52 12.68
N TRP A 169 -6.01 5.47 11.44
CA TRP A 169 -6.83 4.36 10.95
C TRP A 169 -6.10 3.02 11.09
N LYS A 170 -4.81 2.96 10.77
CA LYS A 170 -4.00 1.75 10.92
C LYS A 170 -3.84 1.32 12.37
N LEU A 171 -3.67 2.25 13.30
CA LEU A 171 -3.63 1.92 14.73
C LEU A 171 -4.90 1.20 15.22
N LEU A 172 -6.04 1.48 14.59
CA LEU A 172 -7.33 0.89 14.97
C LEU A 172 -7.64 -0.42 14.22
N PHE A 173 -7.19 -0.58 12.98
CA PHE A 173 -7.66 -1.62 12.07
C PHE A 173 -6.57 -2.53 11.49
N LEU A 174 -5.29 -2.20 11.66
CA LEU A 174 -4.16 -3.00 11.19
C LEU A 174 -3.51 -3.71 12.39
N ASP A 175 -3.94 -4.93 12.68
CA ASP A 175 -3.52 -5.68 13.87
C ASP A 175 -2.18 -6.41 13.73
N GLY A 176 -1.60 -6.43 12.52
CA GLY A 176 -0.30 -7.05 12.23
C GLY A 176 -0.27 -8.58 12.31
N LYS A 177 -1.42 -9.25 12.43
CA LYS A 177 -1.49 -10.70 12.58
C LYS A 177 -1.53 -11.40 11.22
N SER A 178 -0.66 -12.37 11.01
CA SER A 178 -0.76 -13.34 9.91
C SER A 178 -1.73 -14.47 10.27
N PHE A 179 -2.17 -15.24 9.28
CA PHE A 179 -2.81 -16.52 9.54
C PHE A 179 -1.77 -17.49 10.11
N THR A 180 -2.08 -18.10 11.21
CA THR A 180 -1.31 -19.20 11.84
C THR A 180 -1.97 -20.53 11.52
#